data_006a27600f5890e48a134b2515deb8f0
#
_entry.id   006a27600f5890e48a134b2515deb8f0
#
_cell.length_a   1.000
_cell.length_b   1.000
_cell.length_c   1.000
_cell.angle_alpha   90.00
_cell.angle_beta   90.00
_cell.angle_gamma   90.00
#
_symmetry.space_group_name_H-M   'P 1'
#
loop_
_entity.id
_entity.type
_entity.pdbx_description
1 polymer ?
#
loop_
_entity_poly.entity_id
_entity_poly.type
_entity_poly.pdbx_seq_one_letter_code
_entity_poly.pdbx_strand_id
1 'polypeptide(L)'
;MSFLQTPAWGKTKAGWTSQSLGWFVGDELVGAGLILLRKVPKVEKYLAYLPEGPDLNWANSSDVERALKALVVFAKDRGVFQIKMGPHTWVRRWQAETLKSVIALESAKVIGEVPPDEVNQSGIALLSQLKAMGWKQRKAEASGFGDYQPRYVFQIDLAGKTEEQIFEGFNQQWRRNIRKAEKEGVTVRQGTVSDLEIFHTCYLETAKRDHFTPRSLSYFQTMWKAMREETIERIALIIASHPDHDGAIAATTMTRVGNHSWYSYGASTTAARDLRPSNAVQ
;
A
#
# COMPACT_ATOMS: atom_id res chain seq x y z
N MET A 1 10.19 -4.91 4.35
CA MET A 1 9.17 -4.44 5.34
C MET A 1 8.28 -3.38 4.70
N SER A 2 6.97 -3.43 4.93
CA SER A 2 6.01 -2.40 4.48
C SER A 2 6.01 -1.18 5.41
N PHE A 3 5.66 0.01 4.88
CA PHE A 3 5.44 1.20 5.72
C PHE A 3 4.29 0.98 6.73
N LEU A 4 3.35 0.08 6.42
CA LEU A 4 2.26 -0.30 7.33
C LEU A 4 2.75 -1.09 8.56
N GLN A 5 4.00 -1.51 8.57
CA GLN A 5 4.65 -2.21 9.68
C GLN A 5 5.59 -1.31 10.49
N THR A 6 5.56 0.01 10.24
CA THR A 6 6.36 0.97 11.01
C THR A 6 5.62 1.49 12.24
N PRO A 7 6.32 1.88 13.32
CA PRO A 7 5.70 2.54 14.47
C PRO A 7 4.92 3.81 14.11
N ALA A 8 5.40 4.57 13.10
CA ALA A 8 4.72 5.74 12.58
C ALA A 8 3.31 5.43 12.04
N TRP A 9 3.15 4.29 11.39
CA TRP A 9 1.82 3.85 10.97
C TRP A 9 0.90 3.58 12.16
N GLY A 10 1.42 2.98 13.22
CA GLY A 10 0.68 2.76 14.46
C GLY A 10 0.13 4.06 15.05
N LYS A 11 0.94 5.13 15.08
CA LYS A 11 0.53 6.46 15.53
C LYS A 11 -0.55 7.09 14.64
N THR A 12 -0.58 6.73 13.35
CA THR A 12 -1.58 7.22 12.39
C THR A 12 -2.97 6.60 12.61
N LYS A 13 -3.06 5.43 13.23
CA LYS A 13 -4.29 4.65 13.33
C LYS A 13 -5.12 5.03 14.56
N ALA A 14 -5.91 6.10 14.47
CA ALA A 14 -6.86 6.45 15.52
C ALA A 14 -7.81 5.30 15.87
N GLY A 15 -8.07 5.09 17.17
CA GLY A 15 -8.93 4.03 17.67
C GLY A 15 -8.32 2.63 17.65
N TRP A 16 -7.02 2.51 17.40
CA TRP A 16 -6.22 1.31 17.56
C TRP A 16 -5.10 1.55 18.58
N THR A 17 -4.83 0.58 19.41
CA THR A 17 -3.59 0.54 20.18
C THR A 17 -2.55 -0.17 19.33
N SER A 18 -1.36 0.40 19.20
CA SER A 18 -0.27 -0.18 18.42
C SER A 18 0.86 -0.66 19.31
N GLN A 19 1.50 -1.75 18.93
CA GLN A 19 2.65 -2.29 19.62
C GLN A 19 3.63 -2.87 18.60
N SER A 20 4.92 -2.54 18.74
CA SER A 20 5.98 -3.19 17.98
C SER A 20 6.32 -4.53 18.62
N LEU A 21 6.51 -5.54 17.79
CA LEU A 21 6.89 -6.89 18.17
C LEU A 21 8.25 -7.24 17.56
N GLY A 22 9.07 -7.96 18.30
CA GLY A 22 10.30 -8.59 17.82
C GLY A 22 10.27 -10.08 18.06
N TRP A 23 10.75 -10.87 17.11
CA TRP A 23 11.00 -12.30 17.27
C TRP A 23 12.49 -12.51 17.40
N PHE A 24 12.90 -13.22 18.44
CA PHE A 24 14.31 -13.46 18.74
C PHE A 24 14.62 -14.97 18.78
N VAL A 25 15.82 -15.31 18.36
CA VAL A 25 16.44 -16.63 18.59
C VAL A 25 17.72 -16.38 19.37
N GLY A 26 17.71 -16.68 20.66
CA GLY A 26 18.71 -16.13 21.57
C GLY A 26 18.61 -14.60 21.58
N ASP A 27 19.71 -13.91 21.32
CA ASP A 27 19.79 -12.44 21.25
C ASP A 27 19.63 -11.89 19.81
N GLU A 28 19.48 -12.75 18.83
CA GLU A 28 19.34 -12.36 17.42
C GLU A 28 17.89 -12.03 17.07
N LEU A 29 17.64 -10.81 16.52
CA LEU A 29 16.35 -10.40 16.01
C LEU A 29 16.11 -11.04 14.62
N VAL A 30 15.21 -12.02 14.56
CA VAL A 30 14.89 -12.78 13.33
C VAL A 30 13.59 -12.36 12.67
N GLY A 31 12.85 -11.43 13.27
CA GLY A 31 11.62 -10.90 12.69
C GLY A 31 11.08 -9.72 13.50
N ALA A 32 10.33 -8.87 12.84
CA ALA A 32 9.71 -7.70 13.44
C ALA A 32 8.27 -7.50 12.95
N GLY A 33 7.46 -6.76 13.68
CA GLY A 33 6.11 -6.47 13.25
C GLY A 33 5.43 -5.38 14.04
N LEU A 34 4.46 -4.74 13.42
CA LEU A 34 3.51 -3.85 14.08
C LEU A 34 2.18 -4.59 14.24
N ILE A 35 1.74 -4.77 15.48
CA ILE A 35 0.39 -5.25 15.77
C ILE A 35 -0.51 -4.08 16.17
N LEU A 36 -1.64 -3.99 15.53
CA LEU A 36 -2.71 -3.06 15.83
C LEU A 36 -3.82 -3.81 16.55
N LEU A 37 -4.20 -3.34 17.73
CA LEU A 37 -5.25 -3.94 18.56
C LEU A 37 -6.45 -3.00 18.61
N ARG A 38 -7.62 -3.50 18.22
CA ARG A 38 -8.88 -2.76 18.32
C ARG A 38 -9.79 -3.44 19.33
N LYS A 39 -10.14 -2.71 20.39
CA LYS A 39 -11.07 -3.20 21.41
C LYS A 39 -12.48 -3.36 20.84
N VAL A 40 -13.14 -4.46 21.15
CA VAL A 40 -14.55 -4.67 20.84
C VAL A 40 -15.38 -3.89 21.87
N PRO A 41 -16.39 -3.10 21.43
CA PRO A 41 -17.24 -2.38 22.36
C PRO A 41 -17.89 -3.31 23.40
N LYS A 42 -17.93 -2.88 24.65
CA LYS A 42 -18.59 -3.53 25.80
C LYS A 42 -17.99 -4.86 26.29
N VAL A 43 -16.90 -5.35 25.69
CA VAL A 43 -16.22 -6.58 26.12
C VAL A 43 -14.70 -6.41 26.13
N GLU A 44 -14.01 -7.15 27.01
CA GLU A 44 -12.53 -7.18 27.05
C GLU A 44 -11.98 -8.15 26.01
N LYS A 45 -12.31 -7.90 24.74
CA LYS A 45 -11.83 -8.65 23.59
C LYS A 45 -11.27 -7.72 22.53
N TYR A 46 -10.29 -8.20 21.78
CA TYR A 46 -9.58 -7.41 20.80
C TYR A 46 -9.53 -8.12 19.45
N LEU A 47 -9.61 -7.33 18.38
CA LEU A 47 -9.19 -7.71 17.04
C LEU A 47 -7.73 -7.31 16.88
N ALA A 48 -6.87 -8.23 16.50
CA ALA A 48 -5.49 -7.94 16.12
C ALA A 48 -5.33 -7.85 14.61
N TYR A 49 -4.55 -6.87 14.15
CA TYR A 49 -4.27 -6.68 12.74
C TYR A 49 -2.79 -6.34 12.52
N LEU A 50 -2.13 -7.12 11.65
CA LEU A 50 -0.76 -6.92 11.19
C LEU A 50 -0.80 -6.64 9.67
N PRO A 51 -0.94 -5.37 9.26
CA PRO A 51 -1.06 -5.01 7.84
C PRO A 51 0.23 -5.31 7.09
N GLU A 52 0.17 -6.05 5.98
CA GLU A 52 1.34 -6.46 5.18
C GLU A 52 2.50 -7.03 6.00
N GLY A 53 2.16 -7.75 7.06
CA GLY A 53 3.16 -8.30 7.98
C GLY A 53 2.66 -9.51 8.75
N PRO A 54 3.45 -9.94 9.75
CA PRO A 54 4.73 -9.38 10.20
C PRO A 54 5.86 -9.53 9.16
N ASP A 55 7.00 -8.85 9.39
CA ASP A 55 8.23 -8.99 8.60
C ASP A 55 9.03 -10.17 9.13
N LEU A 56 8.91 -11.30 8.44
CA LEU A 56 9.53 -12.57 8.75
C LEU A 56 10.22 -13.13 7.51
N ASN A 57 11.15 -14.05 7.69
CA ASN A 57 11.62 -14.87 6.56
C ASN A 57 10.55 -15.90 6.17
N TRP A 58 9.60 -15.50 5.36
CA TRP A 58 8.47 -16.32 4.92
C TRP A 58 8.86 -17.54 4.08
N ALA A 59 10.12 -17.63 3.62
CA ALA A 59 10.63 -18.80 2.90
C ALA A 59 11.09 -19.90 3.84
N ASN A 60 11.35 -19.61 5.12
CA ASN A 60 11.75 -20.59 6.11
C ASN A 60 10.55 -21.13 6.89
N SER A 61 10.09 -22.30 6.53
CA SER A 61 8.89 -22.94 7.10
C SER A 61 8.96 -23.12 8.62
N SER A 62 10.11 -23.51 9.18
CA SER A 62 10.24 -23.74 10.61
C SER A 62 10.22 -22.44 11.42
N ASP A 63 10.81 -21.37 10.89
CA ASP A 63 10.82 -20.06 11.53
C ASP A 63 9.42 -19.43 11.48
N VAL A 64 8.73 -19.57 10.36
CA VAL A 64 7.34 -19.14 10.21
C VAL A 64 6.44 -19.83 11.23
N GLU A 65 6.55 -21.14 11.36
CA GLU A 65 5.74 -21.90 12.32
C GLU A 65 5.99 -21.44 13.76
N ARG A 66 7.26 -21.31 14.17
CA ARG A 66 7.62 -20.82 15.52
C ARG A 66 7.11 -19.40 15.76
N ALA A 67 7.34 -18.49 14.82
CA ALA A 67 6.95 -17.10 14.95
C ALA A 67 5.43 -16.94 15.06
N LEU A 68 4.66 -17.65 14.23
CA LEU A 68 3.20 -17.57 14.28
C LEU A 68 2.59 -18.27 15.50
N LYS A 69 3.19 -19.35 16.01
CA LYS A 69 2.78 -19.94 17.29
C LYS A 69 3.01 -18.94 18.45
N ALA A 70 4.16 -18.29 18.49
CA ALA A 70 4.45 -17.25 19.50
C ALA A 70 3.46 -16.07 19.38
N LEU A 71 3.15 -15.63 18.17
CA LEU A 71 2.14 -14.59 17.94
C LEU A 71 0.77 -14.97 18.47
N VAL A 72 0.35 -16.22 18.25
CA VAL A 72 -0.96 -16.71 18.75
C VAL A 72 -1.00 -16.74 20.27
N VAL A 73 0.08 -17.18 20.95
CA VAL A 73 0.18 -17.15 22.42
C VAL A 73 0.11 -15.71 22.91
N PHE A 74 0.95 -14.81 22.40
CA PHE A 74 0.94 -13.38 22.71
C PHE A 74 -0.46 -12.76 22.57
N ALA A 75 -1.17 -13.10 21.50
CA ALA A 75 -2.50 -12.58 21.23
C ALA A 75 -3.56 -13.12 22.23
N LYS A 76 -3.50 -14.41 22.55
CA LYS A 76 -4.41 -15.05 23.51
C LYS A 76 -4.30 -14.41 24.90
N ASP A 77 -3.08 -14.17 25.38
CA ASP A 77 -2.80 -13.55 26.68
C ASP A 77 -3.37 -12.13 26.80
N ARG A 78 -3.67 -11.50 25.66
CA ARG A 78 -4.26 -10.14 25.54
C ARG A 78 -5.73 -10.14 25.20
N GLY A 79 -6.40 -11.28 25.27
CA GLY A 79 -7.83 -11.38 24.97
C GLY A 79 -8.17 -11.18 23.48
N VAL A 80 -7.21 -11.40 22.59
CA VAL A 80 -7.47 -11.32 21.15
C VAL A 80 -8.30 -12.52 20.71
N PHE A 81 -9.44 -12.26 20.07
CA PHE A 81 -10.32 -13.32 19.55
C PHE A 81 -10.06 -13.63 18.06
N GLN A 82 -9.43 -12.71 17.34
CA GLN A 82 -9.10 -12.88 15.92
C GLN A 82 -7.82 -12.13 15.58
N ILE A 83 -6.93 -12.79 14.84
CA ILE A 83 -5.76 -12.17 14.23
C ILE A 83 -6.00 -12.07 12.72
N LYS A 84 -5.76 -10.90 12.15
CA LYS A 84 -5.70 -10.66 10.71
C LYS A 84 -4.28 -10.26 10.34
N MET A 85 -3.72 -10.90 9.33
CA MET A 85 -2.39 -10.56 8.81
C MET A 85 -2.36 -10.72 7.29
N GLY A 86 -1.39 -10.10 6.66
CA GLY A 86 -1.14 -10.21 5.22
C GLY A 86 0.35 -10.38 4.99
N PRO A 87 0.88 -11.62 4.91
CA PRO A 87 2.29 -11.85 4.60
C PRO A 87 2.70 -11.10 3.34
N HIS A 88 3.77 -10.31 3.43
CA HIS A 88 4.30 -9.56 2.30
C HIS A 88 5.16 -10.47 1.41
N THR A 89 4.48 -11.40 0.73
CA THR A 89 5.10 -12.30 -0.25
C THR A 89 4.19 -12.45 -1.46
N TRP A 90 4.77 -12.63 -2.62
CA TRP A 90 4.01 -12.84 -3.84
C TRP A 90 3.88 -14.34 -4.14
N VAL A 91 2.85 -14.70 -4.90
CA VAL A 91 2.58 -16.09 -5.33
C VAL A 91 2.67 -16.20 -6.84
N ARG A 92 2.16 -15.20 -7.56
CA ARG A 92 2.12 -15.16 -9.02
C ARG A 92 2.50 -13.78 -9.50
N ARG A 93 3.14 -13.71 -10.65
CA ARG A 93 3.51 -12.48 -11.33
C ARG A 93 3.13 -12.54 -12.80
N TRP A 94 2.64 -11.44 -13.32
CA TRP A 94 2.33 -11.25 -14.73
C TRP A 94 3.10 -10.04 -15.25
N GLN A 95 3.67 -10.20 -16.44
CA GLN A 95 4.28 -9.08 -17.14
C GLN A 95 3.19 -8.20 -17.78
N ALA A 96 3.51 -6.93 -17.98
CA ALA A 96 2.55 -5.99 -18.56
C ALA A 96 2.11 -6.41 -19.97
N GLU A 97 3.03 -6.98 -20.76
CA GLU A 97 2.79 -7.46 -22.12
C GLU A 97 1.79 -8.62 -22.16
N THR A 98 1.91 -9.58 -21.21
CA THR A 98 0.96 -10.68 -21.08
C THR A 98 -0.44 -10.17 -20.79
N LEU A 99 -0.58 -9.23 -19.85
CA LEU A 99 -1.89 -8.66 -19.54
C LEU A 99 -2.47 -7.84 -20.69
N LYS A 100 -1.65 -7.07 -21.41
CA LYS A 100 -2.09 -6.30 -22.59
C LYS A 100 -2.60 -7.20 -23.70
N SER A 101 -1.91 -8.30 -24.00
CA SER A 101 -2.33 -9.26 -25.03
C SER A 101 -3.65 -9.93 -24.66
N VAL A 102 -3.83 -10.33 -23.38
CA VAL A 102 -5.08 -10.93 -22.90
C VAL A 102 -6.25 -9.95 -23.01
N ILE A 103 -6.04 -8.68 -22.65
CA ILE A 103 -7.05 -7.61 -22.77
C ILE A 103 -7.41 -7.38 -24.24
N ALA A 104 -6.40 -7.29 -25.13
CA ALA A 104 -6.62 -7.04 -26.57
C ALA A 104 -7.37 -8.19 -27.25
N LEU A 105 -7.18 -9.42 -26.80
CA LEU A 105 -7.84 -10.62 -27.33
C LEU A 105 -9.15 -10.97 -26.60
N GLU A 106 -9.51 -10.22 -25.55
CA GLU A 106 -10.67 -10.51 -24.69
C GLU A 106 -10.72 -11.96 -24.19
N SER A 107 -9.54 -12.59 -24.06
CA SER A 107 -9.42 -14.02 -23.79
C SER A 107 -9.60 -14.41 -22.32
N ALA A 108 -9.67 -13.44 -21.40
CA ALA A 108 -9.98 -13.65 -20.00
C ALA A 108 -10.76 -12.46 -19.42
N LYS A 109 -11.66 -12.74 -18.48
CA LYS A 109 -12.49 -11.73 -17.82
C LYS A 109 -11.88 -11.23 -16.51
N VAL A 110 -11.12 -12.07 -15.85
CA VAL A 110 -10.46 -11.77 -14.57
C VAL A 110 -9.02 -12.27 -14.58
N ILE A 111 -8.14 -11.58 -13.87
CA ILE A 111 -6.71 -11.91 -13.83
C ILE A 111 -6.44 -13.36 -13.35
N GLY A 112 -7.33 -13.94 -12.55
CA GLY A 112 -7.20 -15.33 -12.10
C GLY A 112 -7.28 -16.39 -13.21
N GLU A 113 -7.82 -16.03 -14.36
CA GLU A 113 -7.92 -16.88 -15.57
C GLU A 113 -6.67 -16.77 -16.46
N VAL A 114 -5.83 -15.76 -16.23
CA VAL A 114 -4.61 -15.54 -17.00
C VAL A 114 -3.48 -16.40 -16.44
N PRO A 115 -2.85 -17.27 -17.23
CA PRO A 115 -1.67 -17.98 -16.79
C PRO A 115 -0.58 -16.98 -16.35
N PRO A 116 0.04 -17.16 -15.18
CA PRO A 116 1.11 -16.28 -14.74
C PRO A 116 2.40 -16.53 -15.52
N ASP A 117 3.18 -15.47 -15.73
CA ASP A 117 4.53 -15.58 -16.31
C ASP A 117 5.51 -16.20 -15.31
N GLU A 118 5.30 -15.93 -14.02
CA GLU A 118 6.14 -16.46 -12.96
C GLU A 118 5.30 -16.95 -11.78
N VAL A 119 5.74 -18.06 -11.18
CA VAL A 119 5.13 -18.65 -9.98
C VAL A 119 6.19 -18.78 -8.89
N ASN A 120 5.91 -18.20 -7.73
CA ASN A 120 6.76 -18.34 -6.55
C ASN A 120 6.40 -19.59 -5.76
N GLN A 121 7.21 -20.64 -5.87
CA GLN A 121 6.99 -21.91 -5.19
C GLN A 121 7.02 -21.76 -3.66
N SER A 122 7.88 -20.90 -3.12
CA SER A 122 7.91 -20.61 -1.68
C SER A 122 6.62 -19.93 -1.21
N GLY A 123 6.04 -19.04 -2.03
CA GLY A 123 4.75 -18.43 -1.75
C GLY A 123 3.60 -19.44 -1.74
N ILE A 124 3.60 -20.41 -2.67
CA ILE A 124 2.62 -21.50 -2.69
C ILE A 124 2.78 -22.40 -1.46
N ALA A 125 4.00 -22.78 -1.13
CA ALA A 125 4.29 -23.60 0.06
C ALA A 125 3.84 -22.90 1.34
N LEU A 126 4.07 -21.59 1.45
CA LEU A 126 3.59 -20.78 2.58
C LEU A 126 2.07 -20.80 2.70
N LEU A 127 1.33 -20.65 1.59
CA LEU A 127 -0.14 -20.72 1.62
C LEU A 127 -0.63 -22.07 2.15
N SER A 128 0.01 -23.16 1.72
CA SER A 128 -0.31 -24.52 2.16
C SER A 128 0.01 -24.70 3.65
N GLN A 129 1.15 -24.21 4.10
CA GLN A 129 1.57 -24.23 5.51
C GLN A 129 0.61 -23.45 6.40
N LEU A 130 0.27 -22.22 6.03
CA LEU A 130 -0.68 -21.39 6.78
C LEU A 130 -2.04 -22.10 6.91
N LYS A 131 -2.51 -22.70 5.83
CA LYS A 131 -3.76 -23.48 5.85
C LYS A 131 -3.66 -24.70 6.79
N ALA A 132 -2.56 -25.43 6.76
CA ALA A 132 -2.32 -26.56 7.66
C ALA A 132 -2.24 -26.12 9.13
N MET A 133 -1.73 -24.90 9.41
CA MET A 133 -1.71 -24.29 10.73
C MET A 133 -3.09 -23.73 11.18
N GLY A 134 -4.14 -23.88 10.39
CA GLY A 134 -5.48 -23.43 10.71
C GLY A 134 -5.82 -21.97 10.33
N TRP A 135 -4.91 -21.26 9.64
CA TRP A 135 -5.19 -19.95 9.11
C TRP A 135 -6.15 -20.04 7.93
N LYS A 136 -7.08 -19.08 7.86
CA LYS A 136 -8.08 -19.05 6.78
C LYS A 136 -7.81 -17.85 5.87
N GLN A 137 -7.59 -18.13 4.60
CA GLN A 137 -7.50 -17.07 3.62
C GLN A 137 -8.90 -16.47 3.39
N ARG A 138 -9.00 -15.14 3.51
CA ARG A 138 -10.25 -14.44 3.19
C ARG A 138 -10.56 -14.60 1.70
N LYS A 139 -11.84 -14.84 1.37
CA LYS A 139 -12.29 -14.82 -0.02
C LYS A 139 -12.16 -13.41 -0.60
N ALA A 140 -11.84 -13.32 -1.90
CA ALA A 140 -11.85 -12.05 -2.62
C ALA A 140 -13.27 -11.45 -2.59
N GLU A 141 -13.38 -10.15 -2.41
CA GLU A 141 -14.62 -9.43 -2.64
C GLU A 141 -14.67 -8.99 -4.11
N ALA A 142 -15.83 -9.14 -4.74
CA ALA A 142 -15.99 -8.85 -6.18
C ALA A 142 -15.65 -7.38 -6.53
N SER A 143 -15.87 -6.44 -5.60
CA SER A 143 -15.56 -5.03 -5.78
C SER A 143 -14.07 -4.69 -5.60
N GLY A 144 -13.25 -5.58 -5.03
CA GLY A 144 -11.85 -5.35 -4.70
C GLY A 144 -11.60 -4.35 -3.55
N PHE A 145 -12.55 -3.48 -3.22
CA PHE A 145 -12.41 -2.44 -2.19
C PHE A 145 -12.70 -2.89 -0.76
N GLY A 146 -13.31 -4.05 -0.58
CA GLY A 146 -13.60 -4.62 0.74
C GLY A 146 -12.43 -5.40 1.35
N ASP A 147 -11.36 -5.64 0.61
CA ASP A 147 -10.18 -6.31 1.12
C ASP A 147 -9.37 -5.37 2.03
N TYR A 148 -8.84 -5.91 3.13
CA TYR A 148 -7.99 -5.13 4.06
C TYR A 148 -6.67 -4.70 3.44
N GLN A 149 -6.18 -5.52 2.48
CA GLN A 149 -4.98 -5.29 1.69
C GLN A 149 -5.26 -5.70 0.24
N PRO A 150 -4.70 -4.99 -0.75
CA PRO A 150 -4.87 -5.35 -2.15
C PRO A 150 -4.26 -6.72 -2.44
N ARG A 151 -4.99 -7.56 -3.16
CA ARG A 151 -4.51 -8.90 -3.59
C ARG A 151 -3.53 -8.81 -4.74
N TYR A 152 -3.68 -7.79 -5.55
CA TYR A 152 -2.86 -7.52 -6.72
C TYR A 152 -2.30 -6.13 -6.61
N VAL A 153 -1.04 -5.97 -6.92
CA VAL A 153 -0.34 -4.69 -6.92
C VAL A 153 0.44 -4.56 -8.23
N PHE A 154 0.52 -3.34 -8.74
CA PHE A 154 1.46 -3.01 -9.79
C PHE A 154 2.77 -2.60 -9.16
N GLN A 155 3.87 -3.10 -9.73
CA GLN A 155 5.21 -2.74 -9.28
C GLN A 155 6.02 -2.25 -10.47
N ILE A 156 6.80 -1.20 -10.25
CA ILE A 156 7.80 -0.68 -11.18
C ILE A 156 9.15 -0.88 -10.53
N ASP A 157 10.03 -1.59 -11.20
CA ASP A 157 11.41 -1.75 -10.77
C ASP A 157 12.20 -0.49 -11.12
N LEU A 158 12.70 0.21 -10.09
CA LEU A 158 13.46 1.45 -10.20
C LEU A 158 14.96 1.24 -9.99
N ALA A 159 15.36 0.09 -9.44
CA ALA A 159 16.73 -0.14 -9.02
C ALA A 159 17.71 -0.12 -10.22
N GLY A 160 18.72 0.73 -10.14
CA GLY A 160 19.76 0.81 -11.18
C GLY A 160 19.32 1.44 -12.50
N LYS A 161 18.11 2.03 -12.56
CA LYS A 161 17.59 2.69 -13.77
C LYS A 161 17.68 4.21 -13.65
N THR A 162 17.96 4.86 -14.76
CA THR A 162 17.83 6.33 -14.89
C THR A 162 16.37 6.72 -15.07
N GLU A 163 16.05 8.01 -14.89
CA GLU A 163 14.70 8.54 -15.12
C GLU A 163 14.24 8.27 -16.57
N GLU A 164 15.15 8.43 -17.54
CA GLU A 164 14.87 8.15 -18.96
C GLU A 164 14.51 6.68 -19.18
N GLN A 165 15.25 5.76 -18.56
CA GLN A 165 14.98 4.32 -18.67
C GLN A 165 13.63 3.95 -18.04
N ILE A 166 13.28 4.58 -16.92
CA ILE A 166 11.97 4.39 -16.28
C ILE A 166 10.86 4.95 -17.18
N PHE A 167 11.04 6.16 -17.71
CA PHE A 167 10.09 6.79 -18.61
C PHE A 167 9.90 5.98 -19.90
N GLU A 168 10.96 5.47 -20.50
CA GLU A 168 10.90 4.60 -21.69
C GLU A 168 10.17 3.27 -21.40
N GLY A 169 10.28 2.76 -20.18
CA GLY A 169 9.56 1.57 -19.71
C GLY A 169 8.05 1.75 -19.60
N PHE A 170 7.55 2.97 -19.53
CA PHE A 170 6.11 3.22 -19.55
C PHE A 170 5.48 2.91 -20.90
N ASN A 171 4.21 2.52 -20.91
CA ASN A 171 3.48 2.36 -22.15
C ASN A 171 3.35 3.71 -22.90
N GLN A 172 3.10 3.63 -24.21
CA GLN A 172 3.01 4.81 -25.08
C GLN A 172 1.96 5.84 -24.59
N GLN A 173 0.81 5.37 -24.11
CA GLN A 173 -0.26 6.25 -23.62
C GLN A 173 0.20 7.02 -22.37
N TRP A 174 0.92 6.36 -21.46
CA TRP A 174 1.42 7.00 -20.25
C TRP A 174 2.45 8.07 -20.56
N ARG A 175 3.44 7.75 -21.39
CA ARG A 175 4.46 8.72 -21.87
C ARG A 175 3.81 9.91 -22.58
N ARG A 176 2.81 9.65 -23.44
CA ARG A 176 2.06 10.72 -24.13
C ARG A 176 1.33 11.63 -23.14
N ASN A 177 0.72 11.07 -22.09
CA ASN A 177 0.01 11.84 -21.08
C ASN A 177 0.96 12.71 -20.25
N ILE A 178 2.14 12.21 -19.86
CA ILE A 178 3.16 12.99 -19.17
C ILE A 178 3.59 14.18 -20.03
N ARG A 179 3.99 13.92 -21.29
CA ARG A 179 4.40 14.99 -22.23
C ARG A 179 3.27 15.99 -22.50
N LYS A 180 2.01 15.51 -22.52
CA LYS A 180 0.87 16.42 -22.67
C LYS A 180 0.77 17.33 -21.45
N ALA A 181 0.85 16.80 -20.23
CA ALA A 181 0.78 17.61 -19.03
C ALA A 181 1.85 18.72 -19.01
N GLU A 182 3.10 18.38 -19.34
CA GLU A 182 4.20 19.35 -19.46
C GLU A 182 3.91 20.43 -20.50
N LYS A 183 3.50 20.02 -21.71
CA LYS A 183 3.18 20.93 -22.81
C LYS A 183 2.03 21.88 -22.50
N GLU A 184 1.03 21.41 -21.79
CA GLU A 184 -0.13 22.22 -21.37
C GLU A 184 0.16 23.09 -20.14
N GLY A 185 1.40 23.13 -19.63
CA GLY A 185 1.81 24.01 -18.54
C GLY A 185 1.53 23.49 -17.13
N VAL A 186 1.27 22.20 -16.97
CA VAL A 186 1.17 21.58 -15.64
C VAL A 186 2.54 21.61 -14.97
N THR A 187 2.62 22.22 -13.81
CA THR A 187 3.81 22.25 -12.96
C THR A 187 3.70 21.29 -11.79
N VAL A 188 4.78 20.59 -11.46
CA VAL A 188 4.82 19.63 -10.36
C VAL A 188 5.87 20.08 -9.33
N ARG A 189 5.50 20.04 -8.07
CA ARG A 189 6.40 20.37 -6.95
C ARG A 189 6.22 19.44 -5.78
N GLN A 190 7.24 19.34 -4.95
CA GLN A 190 7.10 18.74 -3.63
C GLN A 190 6.36 19.71 -2.70
N GLY A 191 5.37 19.16 -1.99
CA GLY A 191 4.59 19.91 -1.01
C GLY A 191 5.18 19.81 0.40
N THR A 192 4.63 20.64 1.27
CA THR A 192 4.96 20.75 2.70
C THR A 192 3.74 20.42 3.56
N VAL A 193 3.87 20.51 4.88
CA VAL A 193 2.74 20.32 5.81
C VAL A 193 1.61 21.31 5.58
N SER A 194 1.91 22.55 5.20
CA SER A 194 0.91 23.59 4.89
C SER A 194 0.09 23.28 3.63
N ASP A 195 0.61 22.45 2.75
CA ASP A 195 -0.08 22.04 1.53
C ASP A 195 -1.07 20.88 1.75
N LEU A 196 -1.13 20.30 2.95
CA LEU A 196 -2.08 19.21 3.25
C LEU A 196 -3.55 19.64 3.13
N GLU A 197 -3.88 20.90 3.34
CA GLU A 197 -5.22 21.44 3.13
C GLU A 197 -5.58 21.45 1.65
N ILE A 198 -4.66 21.90 0.81
CA ILE A 198 -4.83 21.93 -0.65
C ILE A 198 -5.00 20.50 -1.19
N PHE A 199 -4.12 19.58 -0.75
CA PHE A 199 -4.25 18.16 -1.05
C PHE A 199 -5.61 17.60 -0.62
N HIS A 200 -6.04 17.89 0.61
CA HIS A 200 -7.29 17.38 1.15
C HIS A 200 -8.52 17.89 0.39
N THR A 201 -8.53 19.15 -0.04
CA THR A 201 -9.59 19.70 -0.88
C THR A 201 -9.73 18.91 -2.19
N CYS A 202 -8.62 18.67 -2.87
CA CYS A 202 -8.57 17.85 -4.09
C CYS A 202 -8.99 16.38 -3.82
N TYR A 203 -8.61 15.83 -2.65
CA TYR A 203 -8.97 14.48 -2.22
C TYR A 203 -10.45 14.31 -1.93
N LEU A 204 -11.12 15.32 -1.35
CA LEU A 204 -12.58 15.33 -1.14
C LEU A 204 -13.34 15.30 -2.47
N GLU A 205 -12.88 16.05 -3.48
CA GLU A 205 -13.47 15.99 -4.81
C GLU A 205 -13.33 14.59 -5.44
N THR A 206 -12.14 14.01 -5.32
CA THR A 206 -11.89 12.63 -5.75
C THR A 206 -12.83 11.64 -5.05
N ALA A 207 -12.96 11.75 -3.73
CA ALA A 207 -13.83 10.87 -2.95
C ALA A 207 -15.30 10.95 -3.36
N LYS A 208 -15.79 12.17 -3.63
CA LYS A 208 -17.14 12.39 -4.13
C LYS A 208 -17.35 11.76 -5.50
N ARG A 209 -16.42 11.96 -6.42
CA ARG A 209 -16.47 11.40 -7.78
C ARG A 209 -16.40 9.87 -7.79
N ASP A 210 -15.50 9.30 -6.99
CA ASP A 210 -15.17 7.87 -7.01
C ASP A 210 -15.93 7.08 -5.93
N HIS A 211 -16.87 7.74 -5.23
CA HIS A 211 -17.84 7.15 -4.29
C HIS A 211 -17.21 6.39 -3.11
N PHE A 212 -16.14 6.91 -2.52
CA PHE A 212 -15.57 6.34 -1.30
C PHE A 212 -15.63 7.32 -0.11
N THR A 213 -15.57 6.78 1.11
CA THR A 213 -15.53 7.60 2.33
C THR A 213 -14.13 8.20 2.51
N PRO A 214 -14.00 9.55 2.46
CA PRO A 214 -12.70 10.19 2.58
C PRO A 214 -12.14 10.13 4.00
N ARG A 215 -10.82 10.14 4.13
CA ARG A 215 -10.13 10.41 5.39
C ARG A 215 -10.21 11.90 5.70
N SER A 216 -10.23 12.25 6.99
CA SER A 216 -10.21 13.65 7.43
C SER A 216 -8.84 14.30 7.18
N LEU A 217 -8.82 15.63 7.15
CA LEU A 217 -7.57 16.39 7.10
C LEU A 217 -6.66 16.04 8.30
N SER A 218 -7.23 15.92 9.50
CA SER A 218 -6.49 15.54 10.71
C SER A 218 -5.83 14.17 10.62
N TYR A 219 -6.40 13.24 9.87
CA TYR A 219 -5.75 11.96 9.58
C TYR A 219 -4.44 12.16 8.79
N PHE A 220 -4.46 12.98 7.75
CA PHE A 220 -3.27 13.25 6.94
C PHE A 220 -2.23 14.07 7.70
N GLN A 221 -2.65 15.02 8.52
CA GLN A 221 -1.76 15.78 9.40
C GLN A 221 -1.07 14.86 10.42
N THR A 222 -1.81 13.94 11.04
CA THR A 222 -1.26 12.94 11.97
C THR A 222 -0.30 12.00 11.26
N MET A 223 -0.67 11.50 10.07
CA MET A 223 0.18 10.65 9.24
C MET A 223 1.48 11.35 8.85
N TRP A 224 1.38 12.57 8.35
CA TRP A 224 2.53 13.39 7.98
C TRP A 224 3.50 13.57 9.14
N LYS A 225 2.97 14.02 10.29
CA LYS A 225 3.77 14.22 11.50
C LYS A 225 4.46 12.93 11.93
N ALA A 226 3.70 11.85 12.12
CA ALA A 226 4.22 10.58 12.62
C ALA A 226 5.29 9.98 11.69
N MET A 227 5.06 10.04 10.37
CA MET A 227 5.98 9.51 9.37
C MET A 227 7.30 10.31 9.33
N ARG A 228 7.23 11.64 9.37
CA ARG A 228 8.43 12.50 9.33
C ARG A 228 9.19 12.58 10.65
N GLU A 229 8.55 12.32 11.78
CA GLU A 229 9.24 12.14 13.07
C GLU A 229 10.10 10.88 13.08
N GLU A 230 9.68 9.82 12.38
CA GLU A 230 10.46 8.59 12.29
C GLU A 230 11.64 8.74 11.34
N THR A 231 11.43 9.29 10.16
CA THR A 231 12.45 9.79 9.23
C THR A 231 11.83 10.77 8.23
N ILE A 232 12.57 11.82 7.88
CA ILE A 232 12.07 12.92 7.05
C ILE A 232 11.61 12.44 5.65
N GLU A 233 12.22 11.40 5.13
CA GLU A 233 11.94 10.83 3.81
C GLU A 233 10.81 9.81 3.81
N ARG A 234 10.21 9.48 4.98
CA ARG A 234 9.18 8.46 5.09
C ARG A 234 7.92 8.77 4.29
N ILE A 235 7.62 10.05 4.14
CA ILE A 235 6.47 10.54 3.38
C ILE A 235 6.83 11.78 2.58
N ALA A 236 6.40 11.83 1.34
CA ALA A 236 6.43 13.00 0.48
C ALA A 236 5.01 13.31 -0.01
N LEU A 237 4.72 14.58 -0.21
CA LEU A 237 3.54 15.10 -0.88
C LEU A 237 3.99 15.68 -2.21
N ILE A 238 3.39 15.24 -3.32
CA ILE A 238 3.67 15.75 -4.66
C ILE A 238 2.39 16.43 -5.16
N ILE A 239 2.52 17.64 -5.68
CA ILE A 239 1.39 18.49 -6.08
C ILE A 239 1.58 18.94 -7.52
N ALA A 240 0.56 18.77 -8.33
CA ALA A 240 0.45 19.40 -9.66
C ALA A 240 -0.48 20.60 -9.60
N SER A 241 -0.05 21.69 -10.25
CA SER A 241 -0.79 22.95 -10.36
C SER A 241 -0.79 23.44 -11.81
N HIS A 242 -1.73 24.31 -12.15
CA HIS A 242 -1.82 24.96 -13.46
C HIS A 242 -2.31 26.40 -13.29
N PRO A 243 -1.80 27.40 -14.06
CA PRO A 243 -2.18 28.81 -13.90
C PRO A 243 -3.67 29.10 -14.00
N ASP A 244 -4.41 28.37 -14.82
CA ASP A 244 -5.85 28.56 -15.05
C ASP A 244 -6.74 27.86 -14.01
N HIS A 245 -6.15 27.24 -12.99
CA HIS A 245 -6.89 26.50 -11.96
C HIS A 245 -6.38 26.86 -10.56
N ASP A 246 -7.30 27.11 -9.65
CA ASP A 246 -6.96 27.38 -8.26
C ASP A 246 -6.54 26.11 -7.52
N GLY A 247 -5.47 26.20 -6.75
CA GLY A 247 -4.98 25.14 -5.89
C GLY A 247 -4.31 23.96 -6.62
N ALA A 248 -4.46 22.77 -6.09
CA ALA A 248 -3.94 21.55 -6.70
C ALA A 248 -4.93 20.96 -7.69
N ILE A 249 -4.48 20.66 -8.89
CA ILE A 249 -5.26 19.93 -9.91
C ILE A 249 -5.07 18.42 -9.84
N ALA A 250 -3.93 17.97 -9.29
CA ALA A 250 -3.70 16.61 -8.80
C ALA A 250 -2.67 16.63 -7.67
N ALA A 251 -2.75 15.65 -6.81
CA ALA A 251 -1.72 15.47 -5.78
C ALA A 251 -1.65 14.02 -5.32
N THR A 252 -0.49 13.63 -4.78
CA THR A 252 -0.30 12.29 -4.23
C THR A 252 0.60 12.32 -3.00
N THR A 253 0.35 11.40 -2.07
CA THR A 253 1.31 11.08 -1.02
C THR A 253 2.05 9.80 -1.38
N MET A 254 3.37 9.86 -1.34
CA MET A 254 4.27 8.73 -1.49
C MET A 254 4.86 8.38 -0.14
N THR A 255 4.84 7.11 0.24
CA THR A 255 5.52 6.63 1.44
C THR A 255 6.69 5.75 1.06
N ARG A 256 7.78 5.78 1.86
CA ARG A 256 9.01 5.03 1.58
C ARG A 256 9.52 4.28 2.81
N VAL A 257 9.94 3.03 2.61
CA VAL A 257 10.68 2.24 3.61
C VAL A 257 11.77 1.45 2.90
N GLY A 258 13.04 1.69 3.26
CA GLY A 258 14.16 1.07 2.59
C GLY A 258 14.14 1.36 1.08
N ASN A 259 14.14 0.32 0.28
CA ASN A 259 14.16 0.39 -1.19
C ASN A 259 12.76 0.37 -1.83
N HIS A 260 11.69 0.49 -1.03
CA HIS A 260 10.33 0.45 -1.54
C HIS A 260 9.63 1.79 -1.33
N SER A 261 8.87 2.19 -2.34
CA SER A 261 7.97 3.35 -2.28
C SER A 261 6.56 2.92 -2.65
N TRP A 262 5.56 3.52 -2.00
CA TRP A 262 4.14 3.27 -2.25
C TRP A 262 3.44 4.55 -2.63
N TYR A 263 2.69 4.50 -3.71
CA TYR A 263 1.66 5.48 -4.02
C TYR A 263 0.50 5.25 -3.05
N SER A 264 0.42 6.07 -1.99
CA SER A 264 -0.45 5.78 -0.85
C SER A 264 -1.84 6.40 -0.97
N TYR A 265 -1.90 7.66 -1.33
CA TYR A 265 -3.15 8.40 -1.56
C TYR A 265 -3.00 9.32 -2.75
N GLY A 266 -3.91 9.20 -3.70
CA GLY A 266 -3.97 10.05 -4.88
C GLY A 266 -5.24 10.90 -4.90
N ALA A 267 -5.14 12.07 -5.51
CA ALA A 267 -6.24 12.99 -5.69
C ALA A 267 -6.13 13.69 -7.05
N SER A 268 -7.27 14.02 -7.65
CA SER A 268 -7.32 14.84 -8.87
C SER A 268 -8.67 15.54 -9.00
N THR A 269 -8.66 16.77 -9.52
CA THR A 269 -9.87 17.51 -9.84
C THR A 269 -10.47 17.01 -11.14
N THR A 270 -11.77 17.18 -11.29
CA THR A 270 -12.50 16.82 -12.52
C THR A 270 -12.26 17.84 -13.61
N ALA A 271 -12.22 19.13 -13.28
CA ALA A 271 -12.07 20.24 -14.21
C ALA A 271 -10.75 20.18 -15.03
N ALA A 272 -9.66 19.71 -14.41
CA ALA A 272 -8.35 19.67 -15.05
C ALA A 272 -7.98 18.29 -15.64
N ARG A 273 -8.90 17.34 -15.78
CA ARG A 273 -8.59 15.96 -16.22
C ARG A 273 -7.95 15.91 -17.61
N ASP A 274 -8.34 16.82 -18.50
CA ASP A 274 -7.79 16.87 -19.86
C ASP A 274 -6.32 17.26 -19.92
N LEU A 275 -5.82 17.95 -18.90
CA LEU A 275 -4.41 18.29 -18.74
C LEU A 275 -3.54 17.09 -18.29
N ARG A 276 -4.15 15.96 -17.93
CA ARG A 276 -3.47 14.73 -17.46
C ARG A 276 -2.58 14.90 -16.22
N PRO A 277 -2.96 15.71 -15.23
CA PRO A 277 -2.10 16.04 -14.09
C PRO A 277 -1.78 14.82 -13.22
N SER A 278 -2.66 13.80 -13.17
CA SER A 278 -2.40 12.56 -12.41
C SER A 278 -1.22 11.76 -12.97
N ASN A 279 -0.95 11.85 -14.28
CA ASN A 279 0.22 11.23 -14.88
C ASN A 279 1.51 12.00 -14.57
N ALA A 280 1.41 13.30 -14.33
CA ALA A 280 2.55 14.14 -13.99
C ALA A 280 3.02 13.96 -12.53
N VAL A 281 2.09 13.74 -11.58
CA VAL A 281 2.45 13.56 -10.15
C VAL A 281 2.93 12.14 -9.82
N GLN A 282 2.68 11.18 -10.67
CA GLN A 282 3.03 9.78 -10.48
C GLN A 282 4.35 9.40 -11.15
#